data_4cd75b04c29fa45bbb0095128656524a
#
_entry.id   4cd75b04c29fa45bbb0095128656524a
#
_cell.length_a   1.000
_cell.length_b   1.000
_cell.length_c   1.000
_cell.angle_alpha   90.00
_cell.angle_beta   90.00
_cell.angle_gamma   90.00
#
_symmetry.space_group_name_H-M   'P 1'
#
loop_
_entity.id
_entity.type
_entity.pdbx_description
1 polymer ?
#
loop_
_entity_poly.entity_id
_entity_poly.type
_entity_poly.pdbx_seq_one_letter_code
_entity_poly.pdbx_strand_id
1 'polypeptide(L)'
;MDAAEYLRKSRMEEGMDTEEVLAKHRKALAEYAKAHDIHIIETYCEVVSGESLYARPEMLRLLQDVEDGRYDAVLVMDLDRLSRGRMKDQGIILDAFRDSDTLIITPEHTYNLSDDLDDEMAEFKTFMSRREYKIINKRLRRGLKQTIQDGCYVANAPYGYRKVTVDRKPTLEIYEPEAKFVRMMYDLYLQGYGCVSIARHVNALGAKPHRSAEFTRNSVAHILRNPTFAGKIVWDQKTHIRKGAKGNPKHVTIYNPRESWTVVNGIHPAI
;
A
#
# COMPACT_ATOMS: atom_id res chain seq x y z
N MET A 1 37.79 -1.18 -7.08
CA MET A 1 36.69 -2.14 -6.85
C MET A 1 35.53 -1.74 -7.71
N ASP A 2 35.05 -2.61 -8.58
CA ASP A 2 33.95 -2.35 -9.49
C ASP A 2 32.62 -2.74 -8.85
N ALA A 3 31.70 -1.78 -8.78
CA ALA A 3 30.46 -1.97 -8.04
C ALA A 3 29.22 -1.53 -8.83
N ALA A 4 28.08 -2.15 -8.51
CA ALA A 4 26.77 -1.67 -8.92
C ALA A 4 26.13 -0.84 -7.79
N GLU A 5 25.25 0.09 -8.15
CA GLU A 5 24.42 0.83 -7.23
C GLU A 5 22.97 0.36 -7.35
N TYR A 6 22.32 0.06 -6.22
CA TYR A 6 20.90 -0.27 -6.23
C TYR A 6 20.06 0.74 -5.43
N LEU A 7 19.13 1.37 -6.12
CA LEU A 7 18.24 2.40 -5.58
C LEU A 7 16.79 1.94 -5.63
N ARG A 8 16.09 1.97 -4.48
CA ARG A 8 14.68 1.61 -4.41
C ARG A 8 13.88 2.56 -3.56
N LYS A 9 12.70 2.98 -4.10
CA LYS A 9 11.68 3.70 -3.35
C LYS A 9 10.36 2.94 -3.34
N SER A 10 9.63 3.02 -2.21
CA SER A 10 8.26 2.51 -2.10
C SER A 10 7.28 3.53 -2.68
N ARG A 11 6.28 3.08 -3.45
CA ARG A 11 5.17 3.93 -3.92
C ARG A 11 4.30 4.51 -2.79
N MET A 12 4.41 3.97 -1.57
CA MET A 12 3.59 4.39 -0.41
C MET A 12 4.24 5.49 0.44
N GLU A 13 5.46 5.93 0.12
CA GLU A 13 6.05 7.11 0.75
C GLU A 13 5.46 8.37 0.09
N GLU A 14 4.14 8.58 0.31
CA GLU A 14 3.42 9.77 -0.16
C GLU A 14 3.88 11.01 0.62
N GLY A 15 4.22 12.08 -0.11
CA GLY A 15 4.56 13.40 0.45
C GLY A 15 5.92 13.94 0.05
N MET A 16 6.84 13.13 -0.49
CA MET A 16 8.09 13.58 -1.10
C MET A 16 8.13 13.18 -2.57
N ASP A 17 8.66 14.04 -3.41
CA ASP A 17 8.88 13.72 -4.82
C ASP A 17 9.76 12.47 -4.93
N THR A 18 9.31 11.52 -5.75
CA THR A 18 10.00 10.23 -5.93
C THR A 18 11.43 10.44 -6.42
N GLU A 19 11.61 11.39 -7.33
CA GLU A 19 12.91 11.72 -7.89
C GLU A 19 13.83 12.36 -6.84
N GLU A 20 13.30 13.19 -5.97
CA GLU A 20 14.08 13.86 -4.92
C GLU A 20 14.68 12.88 -3.92
N VAL A 21 13.91 11.87 -3.46
CA VAL A 21 14.41 10.86 -2.51
C VAL A 21 15.47 9.96 -3.16
N LEU A 22 15.23 9.50 -4.40
CA LEU A 22 16.20 8.69 -5.13
C LEU A 22 17.47 9.48 -5.43
N ALA A 23 17.35 10.79 -5.76
CA ALA A 23 18.50 11.67 -5.97
C ALA A 23 19.33 11.87 -4.69
N LYS A 24 18.69 12.01 -3.52
CA LYS A 24 19.38 12.07 -2.22
C LYS A 24 20.15 10.78 -1.91
N HIS A 25 19.53 9.61 -2.15
CA HIS A 25 20.21 8.33 -1.95
C HIS A 25 21.40 8.18 -2.90
N ARG A 26 21.20 8.48 -4.20
CA ARG A 26 22.28 8.44 -5.21
C ARG A 26 23.44 9.34 -4.81
N LYS A 27 23.14 10.58 -4.38
CA LYS A 27 24.18 11.49 -3.95
C LYS A 27 25.00 10.95 -2.77
N ALA A 28 24.32 10.42 -1.74
CA ALA A 28 24.98 9.85 -0.58
C ALA A 28 25.86 8.64 -0.93
N LEU A 29 25.38 7.73 -1.79
CA LEU A 29 26.16 6.57 -2.22
C LEU A 29 27.31 6.97 -3.13
N ALA A 30 27.15 7.95 -4.02
CA ALA A 30 28.24 8.49 -4.85
C ALA A 30 29.33 9.17 -4.02
N GLU A 31 28.97 9.93 -2.97
CA GLU A 31 29.92 10.52 -2.05
C GLU A 31 30.69 9.45 -1.27
N TYR A 32 30.00 8.41 -0.79
CA TYR A 32 30.60 7.25 -0.13
C TYR A 32 31.55 6.51 -1.07
N ALA A 33 31.11 6.19 -2.28
CA ALA A 33 31.93 5.49 -3.28
C ALA A 33 33.21 6.26 -3.61
N LYS A 34 33.12 7.58 -3.79
CA LYS A 34 34.28 8.45 -4.01
C LYS A 34 35.26 8.46 -2.83
N ALA A 35 34.75 8.46 -1.59
CA ALA A 35 35.57 8.47 -0.38
C ALA A 35 36.32 7.14 -0.17
N HIS A 36 35.82 6.03 -0.72
CA HIS A 36 36.38 4.68 -0.54
C HIS A 36 36.99 4.08 -1.83
N ASP A 37 37.19 4.90 -2.87
CA ASP A 37 37.75 4.47 -4.15
C ASP A 37 37.00 3.30 -4.80
N ILE A 38 35.66 3.40 -4.76
CA ILE A 38 34.73 2.42 -5.36
C ILE A 38 34.23 2.99 -6.69
N HIS A 39 34.36 2.23 -7.75
CA HIS A 39 33.93 2.61 -9.10
C HIS A 39 32.53 2.07 -9.39
N ILE A 40 31.51 2.94 -9.42
CA ILE A 40 30.14 2.57 -9.77
C ILE A 40 30.05 2.45 -11.28
N ILE A 41 29.88 1.22 -11.80
CA ILE A 41 29.80 0.95 -13.24
C ILE A 41 28.36 0.82 -13.75
N GLU A 42 27.39 0.50 -12.88
CA GLU A 42 25.98 0.41 -13.25
C GLU A 42 25.08 0.83 -12.10
N THR A 43 23.91 1.40 -12.42
CA THR A 43 22.89 1.81 -11.46
C THR A 43 21.55 1.13 -11.77
N TYR A 44 21.02 0.38 -10.82
CA TYR A 44 19.70 -0.23 -10.84
C TYR A 44 18.73 0.59 -10.03
N CYS A 45 17.66 1.07 -10.65
CA CYS A 45 16.71 1.96 -9.99
C CYS A 45 15.28 1.48 -10.20
N GLU A 46 14.52 1.28 -9.11
CA GLU A 46 13.13 0.89 -9.22
C GLU A 46 12.19 1.56 -8.20
N VAL A 47 10.96 1.81 -8.66
CA VAL A 47 9.88 2.36 -7.83
C VAL A 47 8.79 1.32 -7.72
N VAL A 48 8.82 0.53 -6.65
CA VAL A 48 7.89 -0.60 -6.45
C VAL A 48 7.29 -0.61 -5.06
N SER A 49 6.02 -0.97 -4.98
CA SER A 49 5.27 -1.12 -3.71
C SER A 49 5.15 -2.58 -3.24
N GLY A 50 5.83 -3.52 -3.93
CA GLY A 50 5.65 -4.96 -3.73
C GLY A 50 6.65 -5.56 -2.76
N GLU A 51 6.17 -6.55 -1.97
CA GLU A 51 7.01 -7.39 -1.11
C GLU A 51 7.58 -8.61 -1.85
N SER A 52 7.26 -8.82 -3.13
CA SER A 52 7.69 -9.98 -3.91
C SER A 52 8.85 -9.63 -4.83
N LEU A 53 9.88 -10.48 -4.82
CA LEU A 53 11.04 -10.39 -5.71
C LEU A 53 10.63 -10.32 -7.20
N TYR A 54 9.62 -11.12 -7.60
CA TYR A 54 9.13 -11.15 -8.99
C TYR A 54 8.45 -9.85 -9.46
N ALA A 55 8.12 -8.94 -8.57
CA ALA A 55 7.60 -7.61 -8.89
C ALA A 55 8.71 -6.55 -8.99
N ARG A 56 9.97 -6.98 -8.96
CA ARG A 56 11.17 -6.14 -8.92
C ARG A 56 12.09 -6.48 -10.11
N PRO A 57 11.77 -5.99 -11.31
CA PRO A 57 12.54 -6.34 -12.52
C PRO A 57 14.01 -5.93 -12.43
N GLU A 58 14.32 -4.74 -11.90
CA GLU A 58 15.69 -4.28 -11.76
C GLU A 58 16.47 -5.10 -10.70
N MET A 59 15.81 -5.56 -9.64
CA MET A 59 16.43 -6.49 -8.70
C MET A 59 16.73 -7.84 -9.36
N LEU A 60 15.82 -8.37 -10.17
CA LEU A 60 16.06 -9.65 -10.86
C LEU A 60 17.23 -9.53 -11.84
N ARG A 61 17.35 -8.38 -12.54
CA ARG A 61 18.48 -8.09 -13.43
C ARG A 61 19.77 -7.95 -12.62
N LEU A 62 19.76 -7.23 -11.50
CA LEU A 62 20.92 -7.13 -10.62
C LEU A 62 21.40 -8.49 -10.13
N LEU A 63 20.48 -9.38 -9.66
CA LEU A 63 20.85 -10.71 -9.19
C LEU A 63 21.48 -11.55 -10.28
N GLN A 64 20.96 -11.49 -11.50
CA GLN A 64 21.58 -12.16 -12.65
C GLN A 64 23.01 -11.67 -12.89
N ASP A 65 23.21 -10.35 -12.89
CA ASP A 65 24.54 -9.75 -13.13
C ASP A 65 25.50 -10.03 -11.94
N VAL A 66 24.99 -10.18 -10.72
CA VAL A 66 25.75 -10.62 -9.54
C VAL A 66 26.15 -12.08 -9.65
N GLU A 67 25.22 -12.98 -10.02
CA GLU A 67 25.49 -14.41 -10.25
C GLU A 67 26.49 -14.61 -11.41
N ASP A 68 26.47 -13.72 -12.42
CA ASP A 68 27.45 -13.72 -13.54
C ASP A 68 28.83 -13.16 -13.14
N GLY A 69 29.00 -12.70 -11.88
CA GLY A 69 30.29 -12.21 -11.36
C GLY A 69 30.73 -10.86 -11.95
N ARG A 70 29.77 -10.00 -12.36
CA ARG A 70 30.08 -8.71 -13.00
C ARG A 70 30.57 -7.64 -12.03
N TYR A 71 30.34 -7.81 -10.72
CA TYR A 71 30.60 -6.80 -9.70
C TYR A 71 31.35 -7.40 -8.51
N ASP A 72 32.32 -6.66 -7.98
CA ASP A 72 32.94 -6.98 -6.70
C ASP A 72 32.01 -6.66 -5.52
N ALA A 73 31.13 -5.65 -5.71
CA ALA A 73 30.24 -5.19 -4.67
C ALA A 73 28.94 -4.57 -5.22
N VAL A 74 27.92 -4.49 -4.36
CA VAL A 74 26.70 -3.73 -4.61
C VAL A 74 26.48 -2.70 -3.49
N LEU A 75 26.40 -1.43 -3.88
CA LEU A 75 26.13 -0.32 -2.97
C LEU A 75 24.62 -0.11 -2.78
N VAL A 76 24.18 -0.03 -1.53
CA VAL A 76 22.80 0.25 -1.15
C VAL A 76 22.75 1.17 0.06
N MET A 77 21.70 1.97 0.20
CA MET A 77 21.53 2.82 1.39
C MET A 77 21.34 2.04 2.67
N ASP A 78 20.69 0.89 2.60
CA ASP A 78 20.43 0.00 3.74
C ASP A 78 20.12 -1.41 3.22
N LEU A 79 20.44 -2.43 4.00
CA LEU A 79 20.20 -3.83 3.67
C LEU A 79 18.70 -4.11 3.42
N ASP A 80 17.80 -3.38 4.07
CA ASP A 80 16.35 -3.51 3.85
C ASP A 80 15.91 -3.07 2.44
N ARG A 81 16.70 -2.28 1.75
CA ARG A 81 16.44 -1.90 0.35
C ARG A 81 16.63 -3.08 -0.61
N LEU A 82 17.59 -3.94 -0.33
CA LEU A 82 17.79 -5.19 -1.07
C LEU A 82 16.75 -6.24 -0.65
N SER A 83 16.71 -6.56 0.63
CA SER A 83 16.10 -7.78 1.17
C SER A 83 14.67 -7.62 1.69
N ARG A 84 13.97 -6.49 1.43
CA ARG A 84 12.58 -6.28 1.87
C ARG A 84 11.63 -7.21 1.13
N GLY A 85 10.96 -8.12 1.84
CA GLY A 85 10.02 -9.04 1.22
C GLY A 85 9.68 -10.26 2.07
N ARG A 86 9.28 -11.35 1.41
CA ARG A 86 9.04 -12.64 2.06
C ARG A 86 10.37 -13.28 2.43
N MET A 87 10.38 -14.09 3.48
CA MET A 87 11.58 -14.79 3.95
C MET A 87 12.27 -15.62 2.83
N LYS A 88 11.46 -16.24 1.96
CA LYS A 88 11.97 -16.95 0.79
C LYS A 88 12.67 -16.03 -0.22
N ASP A 89 12.11 -14.84 -0.48
CA ASP A 89 12.67 -13.89 -1.43
C ASP A 89 13.97 -13.26 -0.85
N GLN A 90 14.03 -13.10 0.47
CA GLN A 90 15.23 -12.65 1.18
C GLN A 90 16.36 -13.69 1.10
N GLY A 91 16.05 -14.97 1.35
CA GLY A 91 17.01 -16.04 1.18
C GLY A 91 17.61 -16.09 -0.23
N ILE A 92 16.76 -16.02 -1.27
CA ILE A 92 17.23 -16.00 -2.66
C ILE A 92 18.22 -14.84 -2.92
N ILE A 93 17.94 -13.66 -2.36
CA ILE A 93 18.82 -12.49 -2.53
C ILE A 93 20.15 -12.73 -1.82
N LEU A 94 20.14 -13.11 -0.54
CA LEU A 94 21.37 -13.32 0.23
C LEU A 94 22.18 -14.49 -0.33
N ASP A 95 21.53 -15.58 -0.75
CA ASP A 95 22.19 -16.73 -1.38
C ASP A 95 22.93 -16.31 -2.65
N ALA A 96 22.32 -15.48 -3.54
CA ALA A 96 22.98 -15.01 -4.76
C ALA A 96 24.26 -14.20 -4.46
N PHE A 97 24.26 -13.36 -3.43
CA PHE A 97 25.43 -12.59 -3.01
C PHE A 97 26.49 -13.47 -2.33
N ARG A 98 26.07 -14.46 -1.54
CA ARG A 98 26.97 -15.43 -0.90
C ARG A 98 27.67 -16.31 -1.94
N ASP A 99 26.89 -16.86 -2.89
CA ASP A 99 27.42 -17.79 -3.89
C ASP A 99 28.34 -17.11 -4.92
N SER A 100 28.21 -15.79 -5.11
CA SER A 100 29.03 -14.98 -6.02
C SER A 100 30.21 -14.27 -5.33
N ASP A 101 30.40 -14.41 -4.03
CA ASP A 101 31.37 -13.65 -3.21
C ASP A 101 31.25 -12.10 -3.38
N THR A 102 30.08 -11.60 -3.80
CA THR A 102 29.84 -10.19 -4.02
C THR A 102 29.51 -9.49 -2.71
N LEU A 103 30.24 -8.43 -2.37
CA LEU A 103 30.03 -7.67 -1.14
C LEU A 103 28.75 -6.84 -1.20
N ILE A 104 28.05 -6.70 -0.06
CA ILE A 104 26.98 -5.71 0.08
C ILE A 104 27.52 -4.55 0.91
N ILE A 105 27.60 -3.36 0.30
CA ILE A 105 28.13 -2.16 0.94
C ILE A 105 26.99 -1.19 1.25
N THR A 106 26.90 -0.83 2.53
CA THR A 106 26.06 0.27 3.00
C THR A 106 26.94 1.38 3.57
N PRO A 107 26.47 2.62 3.72
CA PRO A 107 27.25 3.67 4.38
C PRO A 107 27.64 3.33 5.84
N GLU A 108 26.91 2.41 6.48
CA GLU A 108 27.15 2.01 7.88
C GLU A 108 28.05 0.80 8.01
N HIS A 109 27.98 -0.16 7.09
CA HIS A 109 28.67 -1.44 7.20
C HIS A 109 28.84 -2.13 5.84
N THR A 110 29.94 -2.85 5.68
CA THR A 110 30.20 -3.75 4.53
C THR A 110 29.95 -5.19 4.98
N TYR A 111 29.06 -5.89 4.29
CA TYR A 111 28.72 -7.28 4.55
C TYR A 111 29.44 -8.18 3.55
N ASN A 112 30.26 -9.10 4.06
CA ASN A 112 30.83 -10.21 3.32
C ASN A 112 30.08 -11.49 3.71
N LEU A 113 29.13 -11.92 2.89
CA LEU A 113 28.28 -13.08 3.23
C LEU A 113 28.99 -14.43 3.14
N SER A 114 30.27 -14.46 2.70
CA SER A 114 31.15 -15.64 2.83
C SER A 114 31.77 -15.75 4.21
N ASP A 115 31.69 -14.71 5.05
CA ASP A 115 32.06 -14.73 6.45
C ASP A 115 30.85 -15.07 7.32
N ASP A 116 30.94 -16.09 8.16
CA ASP A 116 29.82 -16.59 8.97
C ASP A 116 29.23 -15.50 9.89
N LEU A 117 30.05 -14.60 10.43
CA LEU A 117 29.60 -13.54 11.34
C LEU A 117 28.80 -12.47 10.60
N ASP A 118 29.28 -12.03 9.43
CA ASP A 118 28.59 -11.04 8.60
C ASP A 118 27.30 -11.61 8.01
N ASP A 119 27.28 -12.90 7.65
CA ASP A 119 26.09 -13.58 7.17
C ASP A 119 25.01 -13.66 8.25
N GLU A 120 25.34 -14.12 9.46
CA GLU A 120 24.42 -14.13 10.59
C GLU A 120 23.90 -12.70 10.91
N MET A 121 24.77 -11.71 10.85
CA MET A 121 24.42 -10.30 11.10
C MET A 121 23.46 -9.76 10.03
N ALA A 122 23.69 -10.08 8.74
CA ALA A 122 22.82 -9.68 7.64
C ALA A 122 21.45 -10.36 7.75
N GLU A 123 21.41 -11.67 8.05
CA GLU A 123 20.16 -12.39 8.27
C GLU A 123 19.39 -11.84 9.47
N PHE A 124 20.08 -11.57 10.59
CA PHE A 124 19.45 -11.01 11.78
C PHE A 124 18.89 -9.60 11.52
N LYS A 125 19.65 -8.70 10.88
CA LYS A 125 19.20 -7.34 10.54
C LYS A 125 17.96 -7.39 9.63
N THR A 126 17.98 -8.26 8.63
CA THR A 126 16.88 -8.49 7.70
C THR A 126 15.62 -9.03 8.42
N PHE A 127 15.79 -9.98 9.33
CA PHE A 127 14.71 -10.53 10.16
C PHE A 127 14.10 -9.45 11.08
N MET A 128 14.94 -8.63 11.73
CA MET A 128 14.50 -7.57 12.65
C MET A 128 13.71 -6.49 11.91
N SER A 129 14.17 -6.02 10.76
CA SER A 129 13.46 -5.05 9.92
C SER A 129 12.08 -5.56 9.54
N ARG A 130 11.95 -6.84 9.19
CA ARG A 130 10.65 -7.47 8.90
C ARG A 130 9.75 -7.56 10.13
N ARG A 131 10.31 -7.90 11.30
CA ARG A 131 9.57 -7.95 12.57
C ARG A 131 9.02 -6.58 12.93
N GLU A 132 9.84 -5.55 12.82
CA GLU A 132 9.44 -4.17 13.07
C GLU A 132 8.28 -3.73 12.15
N TYR A 133 8.39 -3.98 10.85
CA TYR A 133 7.30 -3.72 9.90
C TYR A 133 5.99 -4.41 10.30
N LYS A 134 6.05 -5.69 10.72
CA LYS A 134 4.87 -6.42 11.21
C LYS A 134 4.27 -5.79 12.46
N ILE A 135 5.12 -5.34 13.40
CA ILE A 135 4.67 -4.69 14.64
C ILE A 135 3.99 -3.37 14.33
N ILE A 136 4.59 -2.53 13.47
CA ILE A 136 4.03 -1.25 13.03
C ILE A 136 2.67 -1.48 12.37
N ASN A 137 2.57 -2.40 11.40
CA ASN A 137 1.29 -2.71 10.76
C ASN A 137 0.24 -3.22 11.73
N LYS A 138 0.63 -4.04 12.71
CA LYS A 138 -0.29 -4.52 13.75
C LYS A 138 -0.81 -3.36 14.62
N ARG A 139 0.07 -2.41 14.98
CA ARG A 139 -0.32 -1.20 15.73
C ARG A 139 -1.25 -0.31 14.92
N LEU A 140 -0.94 -0.05 13.65
CA LEU A 140 -1.79 0.72 12.74
C LEU A 140 -3.18 0.10 12.58
N ARG A 141 -3.27 -1.21 12.35
CA ARG A 141 -4.55 -1.92 12.25
C ARG A 141 -5.36 -1.86 13.54
N ARG A 142 -4.70 -1.98 14.71
CA ARG A 142 -5.37 -1.84 16.01
C ARG A 142 -5.89 -0.42 16.20
N GLY A 143 -5.08 0.61 15.92
CA GLY A 143 -5.48 2.01 15.98
C GLY A 143 -6.66 2.29 15.06
N LEU A 144 -6.62 1.82 13.81
CA LEU A 144 -7.72 1.96 12.86
C LEU A 144 -9.00 1.29 13.37
N LYS A 145 -8.91 0.06 13.89
CA LYS A 145 -10.06 -0.65 14.47
C LYS A 145 -10.65 0.12 15.65
N GLN A 146 -9.80 0.64 16.54
CA GLN A 146 -10.26 1.46 17.67
C GLN A 146 -10.97 2.73 17.18
N THR A 147 -10.40 3.44 16.23
CA THR A 147 -11.02 4.64 15.63
C THR A 147 -12.41 4.35 15.08
N ILE A 148 -12.60 3.19 14.44
CA ILE A 148 -13.92 2.76 13.95
C ILE A 148 -14.86 2.41 15.10
N GLN A 149 -14.37 1.71 16.13
CA GLN A 149 -15.16 1.39 17.33
C GLN A 149 -15.63 2.64 18.08
N ASP A 150 -14.85 3.71 18.00
CA ASP A 150 -15.22 5.04 18.55
C ASP A 150 -16.24 5.79 17.65
N GLY A 151 -16.78 5.15 16.61
CA GLY A 151 -17.76 5.72 15.70
C GLY A 151 -17.21 6.67 14.65
N CYS A 152 -15.89 6.73 14.46
CA CYS A 152 -15.25 7.60 13.48
C CYS A 152 -15.32 7.00 12.07
N TYR A 153 -15.55 7.85 11.06
CA TYR A 153 -15.64 7.41 9.66
C TYR A 153 -14.31 7.60 8.94
N VAL A 154 -13.65 6.50 8.60
CA VAL A 154 -12.29 6.51 8.00
C VAL A 154 -12.26 6.25 6.49
N ALA A 155 -13.35 5.72 5.90
CA ALA A 155 -13.44 5.42 4.48
C ALA A 155 -13.68 6.70 3.63
N ASN A 156 -13.77 6.56 2.31
CA ASN A 156 -14.19 7.67 1.44
C ASN A 156 -15.65 8.05 1.71
N ALA A 157 -15.95 9.35 1.70
CA ALA A 157 -17.32 9.82 1.90
C ALA A 157 -18.25 9.26 0.82
N PRO A 158 -19.40 8.67 1.20
CA PRO A 158 -20.42 8.29 0.23
C PRO A 158 -21.13 9.56 -0.31
N TYR A 159 -21.82 9.40 -1.43
CA TYR A 159 -22.62 10.46 -2.04
C TYR A 159 -23.64 11.00 -1.02
N GLY A 160 -23.78 12.31 -0.94
CA GLY A 160 -24.62 12.98 0.07
C GLY A 160 -23.88 13.37 1.34
N TYR A 161 -22.62 12.98 1.48
CA TYR A 161 -21.76 13.35 2.60
C TYR A 161 -20.43 13.95 2.15
N ARG A 162 -19.83 14.75 3.02
CA ARG A 162 -18.44 15.18 2.93
C ARG A 162 -17.66 14.78 4.18
N LYS A 163 -16.38 14.52 4.03
CA LYS A 163 -15.48 14.26 5.17
C LYS A 163 -15.17 15.55 5.92
N VAL A 164 -15.28 15.47 7.23
CA VAL A 164 -14.88 16.52 8.15
C VAL A 164 -14.14 15.93 9.34
N THR A 165 -13.39 16.76 10.04
CA THR A 165 -12.75 16.38 11.30
C THR A 165 -13.32 17.26 12.40
N VAL A 166 -13.98 16.66 13.38
CA VAL A 166 -14.54 17.33 14.55
C VAL A 166 -13.82 16.80 15.77
N ASP A 167 -13.25 17.66 16.60
CA ASP A 167 -12.47 17.31 17.80
C ASP A 167 -11.39 16.24 17.54
N ARG A 168 -10.65 16.40 16.45
CA ARG A 168 -9.64 15.46 15.96
C ARG A 168 -10.17 14.07 15.55
N LYS A 169 -11.49 13.91 15.46
CA LYS A 169 -12.14 12.66 15.03
C LYS A 169 -12.64 12.80 13.59
N PRO A 170 -12.19 11.93 12.67
CA PRO A 170 -12.71 11.94 11.30
C PRO A 170 -14.17 11.46 11.29
N THR A 171 -15.03 12.23 10.64
CA THR A 171 -16.46 11.93 10.54
C THR A 171 -17.04 12.42 9.21
N LEU A 172 -18.35 12.32 9.06
CA LEU A 172 -19.08 12.79 7.90
C LEU A 172 -20.05 13.90 8.31
N GLU A 173 -20.17 14.88 7.44
CA GLU A 173 -21.20 15.91 7.50
C GLU A 173 -22.10 15.78 6.28
N ILE A 174 -23.41 16.07 6.46
CA ILE A 174 -24.38 16.04 5.36
C ILE A 174 -24.03 17.14 4.36
N TYR A 175 -23.93 16.76 3.09
CA TYR A 175 -23.75 17.70 1.99
C TYR A 175 -25.09 17.86 1.25
N GLU A 176 -25.85 18.87 1.61
CA GLU A 176 -27.22 19.06 1.16
C GLU A 176 -27.44 19.05 -0.37
N PRO A 177 -26.53 19.61 -1.19
CA PRO A 177 -26.70 19.54 -2.65
C PRO A 177 -26.83 18.11 -3.19
N GLU A 178 -26.24 17.12 -2.52
CA GLU A 178 -26.32 15.70 -2.87
C GLU A 178 -27.32 14.93 -1.98
N ALA A 179 -27.41 15.27 -0.70
CA ALA A 179 -28.24 14.59 0.28
C ALA A 179 -29.74 14.63 -0.10
N LYS A 180 -30.21 15.71 -0.70
CA LYS A 180 -31.56 15.81 -1.26
C LYS A 180 -31.88 14.67 -2.25
N PHE A 181 -30.92 14.29 -3.09
CA PHE A 181 -31.12 13.19 -4.04
C PHE A 181 -31.08 11.82 -3.36
N VAL A 182 -30.29 11.67 -2.30
CA VAL A 182 -30.29 10.45 -1.48
C VAL A 182 -31.66 10.25 -0.84
N ARG A 183 -32.22 11.29 -0.17
CA ARG A 183 -33.57 11.22 0.42
C ARG A 183 -34.62 10.92 -0.64
N MET A 184 -34.56 11.57 -1.80
CA MET A 184 -35.46 11.29 -2.92
C MET A 184 -35.36 9.83 -3.41
N MET A 185 -34.15 9.23 -3.46
CA MET A 185 -34.00 7.82 -3.81
C MET A 185 -34.70 6.89 -2.81
N TYR A 186 -34.64 7.20 -1.52
CA TYR A 186 -35.36 6.46 -0.47
C TYR A 186 -36.86 6.64 -0.59
N ASP A 187 -37.34 7.88 -0.78
CA ASP A 187 -38.79 8.20 -0.91
C ASP A 187 -39.40 7.49 -2.10
N LEU A 188 -38.76 7.55 -3.26
CA LEU A 188 -39.23 6.85 -4.48
C LEU A 188 -39.23 5.33 -4.28
N TYR A 189 -38.21 4.78 -3.59
CA TYR A 189 -38.17 3.35 -3.32
C TYR A 189 -39.29 2.90 -2.39
N LEU A 190 -39.64 3.68 -1.37
CA LEU A 190 -40.76 3.43 -0.48
C LEU A 190 -42.12 3.54 -1.19
N GLN A 191 -42.22 4.35 -2.24
CA GLN A 191 -43.38 4.42 -3.14
C GLN A 191 -43.46 3.25 -4.13
N GLY A 192 -42.49 2.29 -4.10
CA GLY A 192 -42.49 1.09 -4.94
C GLY A 192 -41.74 1.23 -6.27
N TYR A 193 -41.05 2.34 -6.52
CA TYR A 193 -40.27 2.48 -7.76
C TYR A 193 -39.03 1.57 -7.75
N GLY A 194 -38.76 0.93 -8.88
CA GLY A 194 -37.55 0.11 -9.05
C GLY A 194 -36.29 0.97 -9.23
N CYS A 195 -35.13 0.43 -8.86
CA CYS A 195 -33.84 1.15 -8.93
C CYS A 195 -33.51 1.73 -10.34
N VAL A 196 -34.01 1.13 -11.43
CA VAL A 196 -33.83 1.67 -12.79
C VAL A 196 -34.61 2.96 -12.97
N SER A 197 -35.88 2.97 -12.54
CA SER A 197 -36.74 4.15 -12.61
C SER A 197 -36.23 5.28 -11.76
N ILE A 198 -35.78 4.95 -10.53
CA ILE A 198 -35.15 5.92 -9.60
C ILE A 198 -33.90 6.55 -10.23
N ALA A 199 -33.02 5.73 -10.83
CA ALA A 199 -31.82 6.23 -11.50
C ALA A 199 -32.16 7.23 -12.61
N ARG A 200 -33.12 6.89 -13.47
CA ARG A 200 -33.59 7.81 -14.54
C ARG A 200 -34.12 9.11 -13.98
N HIS A 201 -34.91 9.03 -12.91
CA HIS A 201 -35.54 10.20 -12.30
C HIS A 201 -34.50 11.16 -11.73
N VAL A 202 -33.54 10.67 -10.93
CA VAL A 202 -32.52 11.54 -10.30
C VAL A 202 -31.53 12.07 -11.34
N ASN A 203 -31.21 11.32 -12.40
CA ASN A 203 -30.36 11.78 -13.50
C ASN A 203 -31.05 12.93 -14.28
N ALA A 204 -32.36 12.80 -14.55
CA ALA A 204 -33.15 13.85 -15.22
C ALA A 204 -33.18 15.16 -14.41
N LEU A 205 -33.06 15.08 -13.07
CA LEU A 205 -32.96 16.20 -12.17
C LEU A 205 -31.51 16.74 -11.99
N GLY A 206 -30.56 16.19 -12.75
CA GLY A 206 -29.17 16.64 -12.78
C GLY A 206 -28.26 16.09 -11.65
N ALA A 207 -28.69 15.02 -10.96
CA ALA A 207 -27.82 14.34 -9.99
C ALA A 207 -26.64 13.69 -10.70
N LYS A 208 -25.42 13.88 -10.16
CA LYS A 208 -24.18 13.33 -10.73
C LYS A 208 -23.41 12.55 -9.66
N PRO A 209 -23.14 11.26 -9.85
CA PRO A 209 -22.30 10.47 -8.93
C PRO A 209 -20.82 10.87 -9.04
N HIS A 210 -20.03 10.62 -7.98
CA HIS A 210 -18.60 11.02 -7.92
C HIS A 210 -17.69 10.33 -8.94
N ARG A 211 -18.06 9.12 -9.42
CA ARG A 211 -17.15 8.26 -10.23
C ARG A 211 -17.68 7.88 -11.61
N SER A 212 -18.89 8.28 -11.95
CA SER A 212 -19.52 7.98 -13.24
C SER A 212 -20.30 9.19 -13.73
N ALA A 213 -20.63 9.20 -15.01
CA ALA A 213 -21.42 10.31 -15.59
C ALA A 213 -22.85 10.37 -15.06
N GLU A 214 -23.45 9.18 -14.79
CA GLU A 214 -24.86 9.06 -14.39
C GLU A 214 -25.03 7.94 -13.34
N PHE A 215 -26.12 8.04 -12.57
CA PHE A 215 -26.58 6.95 -11.71
C PHE A 215 -27.11 5.79 -12.53
N THR A 216 -26.73 4.58 -12.13
CA THR A 216 -27.21 3.31 -12.69
C THR A 216 -28.06 2.57 -11.67
N ARG A 217 -28.77 1.50 -12.12
CA ARG A 217 -29.46 0.57 -11.22
C ARG A 217 -28.58 0.14 -10.03
N ASN A 218 -27.34 -0.20 -10.32
CA ASN A 218 -26.41 -0.74 -9.30
C ASN A 218 -25.97 0.33 -8.31
N SER A 219 -25.73 1.57 -8.77
CA SER A 219 -25.35 2.67 -7.88
C SER A 219 -26.50 3.05 -6.94
N VAL A 220 -27.73 3.11 -7.44
CA VAL A 220 -28.92 3.33 -6.59
C VAL A 220 -29.11 2.20 -5.58
N ALA A 221 -29.05 0.94 -6.04
CA ALA A 221 -29.16 -0.20 -5.12
C ALA A 221 -28.06 -0.24 -4.07
N HIS A 222 -26.86 0.26 -4.38
CA HIS A 222 -25.77 0.38 -3.44
C HIS A 222 -26.05 1.46 -2.38
N ILE A 223 -26.59 2.60 -2.79
CA ILE A 223 -27.00 3.68 -1.86
C ILE A 223 -28.08 3.16 -0.91
N LEU A 224 -29.16 2.59 -1.42
CA LEU A 224 -30.28 2.10 -0.62
C LEU A 224 -29.91 1.01 0.39
N ARG A 225 -28.83 0.26 0.14
CA ARG A 225 -28.35 -0.81 1.04
C ARG A 225 -27.23 -0.38 1.97
N ASN A 226 -26.73 0.85 1.82
CA ASN A 226 -25.59 1.30 2.59
C ASN A 226 -26.01 1.76 4.00
N PRO A 227 -25.61 1.06 5.06
CA PRO A 227 -25.99 1.39 6.44
C PRO A 227 -25.45 2.75 6.94
N THR A 228 -24.49 3.36 6.24
CA THR A 228 -23.97 4.68 6.56
C THR A 228 -25.07 5.74 6.54
N PHE A 229 -26.06 5.62 5.64
CA PHE A 229 -27.20 6.55 5.58
C PHE A 229 -28.14 6.43 6.79
N ALA A 230 -28.08 5.32 7.50
CA ALA A 230 -28.77 5.11 8.77
C ALA A 230 -27.88 5.41 10.01
N GLY A 231 -26.77 6.15 9.83
CA GLY A 231 -25.86 6.49 10.90
C GLY A 231 -24.98 5.34 11.41
N LYS A 232 -24.84 4.25 10.66
CA LYS A 232 -24.03 3.08 11.05
C LYS A 232 -22.76 2.97 10.23
N ILE A 233 -21.71 2.47 10.85
CA ILE A 233 -20.45 2.13 10.20
C ILE A 233 -20.32 0.61 10.21
N VAL A 234 -20.08 0.01 9.04
CA VAL A 234 -19.81 -1.43 8.90
C VAL A 234 -18.42 -1.61 8.31
N TRP A 235 -17.57 -2.30 9.06
CA TRP A 235 -16.17 -2.54 8.71
C TRP A 235 -15.87 -4.05 8.65
N ASP A 236 -14.74 -4.40 8.02
CA ASP A 236 -14.30 -5.79 7.81
C ASP A 236 -15.25 -6.65 6.96
N GLN A 237 -16.05 -6.04 6.08
CA GLN A 237 -16.91 -6.78 5.15
C GLN A 237 -16.12 -7.55 4.08
N LYS A 238 -14.93 -7.06 3.73
CA LYS A 238 -14.13 -7.58 2.62
C LYS A 238 -12.67 -7.66 2.98
N THR A 239 -12.03 -8.75 2.56
CA THR A 239 -10.58 -8.92 2.62
C THR A 239 -10.03 -8.99 1.19
N HIS A 240 -9.03 -8.16 0.91
CA HIS A 240 -8.32 -8.18 -0.37
C HIS A 240 -7.06 -9.03 -0.22
N ILE A 241 -6.98 -10.10 -0.99
CA ILE A 241 -5.82 -10.97 -1.05
C ILE A 241 -5.21 -11.00 -2.44
N ARG A 242 -3.91 -11.21 -2.50
CA ARG A 242 -3.21 -11.45 -3.76
C ARG A 242 -3.10 -12.95 -3.98
N LYS A 243 -3.74 -13.47 -5.03
CA LYS A 243 -3.61 -14.86 -5.49
C LYS A 243 -3.13 -14.87 -6.93
N GLY A 244 -2.37 -15.88 -7.31
CA GLY A 244 -1.95 -16.08 -8.71
C GLY A 244 -0.52 -16.60 -8.83
N ALA A 245 -0.12 -16.93 -10.07
CA ALA A 245 1.20 -17.39 -10.41
C ALA A 245 2.27 -16.30 -10.17
N LYS A 246 3.51 -16.73 -10.03
CA LYS A 246 4.69 -15.86 -9.94
C LYS A 246 4.68 -14.88 -11.14
N GLY A 247 4.81 -13.59 -10.87
CA GLY A 247 4.85 -12.53 -11.90
C GLY A 247 3.53 -11.83 -12.24
N ASN A 248 2.36 -12.45 -12.02
CA ASN A 248 1.06 -11.80 -12.28
C ASN A 248 0.02 -12.08 -11.19
N PRO A 249 0.18 -11.48 -9.99
CA PRO A 249 -0.76 -11.69 -8.90
C PRO A 249 -2.09 -10.96 -9.17
N LYS A 250 -3.18 -11.72 -9.20
CA LYS A 250 -4.54 -11.16 -9.27
C LYS A 250 -4.99 -10.72 -7.88
N HIS A 251 -5.58 -9.53 -7.80
CA HIS A 251 -6.27 -9.07 -6.61
C HIS A 251 -7.62 -9.77 -6.52
N VAL A 252 -7.80 -10.58 -5.48
CA VAL A 252 -9.06 -11.28 -5.21
C VAL A 252 -9.70 -10.67 -3.96
N THR A 253 -10.96 -10.28 -4.08
CA THR A 253 -11.77 -9.79 -2.96
C THR A 253 -12.58 -10.96 -2.41
N ILE A 254 -12.41 -11.25 -1.13
CA ILE A 254 -13.20 -12.25 -0.39
C ILE A 254 -14.16 -11.50 0.52
N TYR A 255 -15.42 -11.89 0.52
CA TYR A 255 -16.40 -11.40 1.48
C TYR A 255 -16.27 -12.17 2.79
N ASN A 256 -16.09 -11.43 3.87
CA ASN A 256 -15.98 -12.03 5.19
C ASN A 256 -17.36 -12.47 5.73
N PRO A 257 -17.43 -13.50 6.57
CA PRO A 257 -18.67 -13.88 7.26
C PRO A 257 -19.23 -12.68 8.03
N ARG A 258 -20.57 -12.58 8.11
CA ARG A 258 -21.24 -11.45 8.78
C ARG A 258 -20.87 -11.35 10.28
N GLU A 259 -20.59 -12.46 10.92
CA GLU A 259 -20.18 -12.55 12.32
C GLU A 259 -18.85 -11.86 12.60
N SER A 260 -17.99 -11.73 11.58
CA SER A 260 -16.70 -11.05 11.67
C SER A 260 -16.78 -9.55 11.43
N TRP A 261 -17.92 -9.03 10.97
CA TRP A 261 -18.09 -7.63 10.68
C TRP A 261 -18.10 -6.78 11.95
N THR A 262 -17.43 -5.66 11.94
CA THR A 262 -17.54 -4.65 12.99
C THR A 262 -18.66 -3.69 12.62
N VAL A 263 -19.75 -3.69 13.38
CA VAL A 263 -20.90 -2.78 13.18
C VAL A 263 -21.00 -1.87 14.40
N VAL A 264 -20.89 -0.56 14.15
CA VAL A 264 -20.96 0.46 15.21
C VAL A 264 -21.86 1.60 14.80
N ASN A 265 -22.38 2.35 15.76
CA ASN A 265 -23.05 3.63 15.49
C ASN A 265 -21.97 4.67 15.19
N GLY A 266 -22.10 5.33 14.04
CA GLY A 266 -21.23 6.44 13.68
C GLY A 266 -21.56 7.70 14.46
N ILE A 267 -20.59 8.57 14.63
CA ILE A 267 -20.82 9.93 15.18
C ILE A 267 -21.38 10.88 14.12
N HIS A 268 -21.49 10.43 12.87
CA HIS A 268 -22.09 11.20 11.77
C HIS A 268 -23.62 11.13 11.81
N PRO A 269 -24.32 12.19 11.36
CA PRO A 269 -25.78 12.18 11.27
C PRO A 269 -26.26 11.24 10.16
N ALA A 270 -27.44 10.64 10.33
CA ALA A 270 -28.17 9.93 9.27
C ALA A 270 -28.76 10.92 8.25
N ILE A 271 -28.96 10.49 6.99
CA ILE A 271 -29.64 11.25 5.93
C ILE A 271 -31.10 10.86 5.86
#